data_770ee34647ed4cc3edc69a67e8a7ecc0
#
_entry.id   770ee34647ed4cc3edc69a67e8a7ecc0
#
_cell.length_a   1.000
_cell.length_b   1.000
_cell.length_c   1.000
_cell.angle_alpha   90.00
_cell.angle_beta   90.00
_cell.angle_gamma   90.00
#
_symmetry.space_group_name_H-M   'P 1'
#
loop_
_entity.id
_entity.type
_entity.pdbx_description
1 polymer ?
#
loop_
_entity_poly.entity_id
_entity_poly.type
_entity_poly.pdbx_seq_one_letter_code
_entity_poly.pdbx_strand_id
1 'polypeptide(L)'
;MPYLAHFGLKEHPFSLTPNTNQYYPVDKHVEIIQSIQFGIARNTGILKVVGDVGTGKTMLCRLLLRKLVTDNDAVAYLNAPQVDPDSLTGLVCAEFGLEPGTKAQMLQALNAFLLEQHALGRNAVLIVDEAQALGAAGLEAVRLLSNLETERSKLLQIVMFGQSELDELLAQPNLRQINQRIGFSFNTGPLTMAEATHYMSHRIKCSRVDGVDFPVFSDRAMQAVAAAAGFIPRVINILADKALLVAYGEGAIQVAEKHAEAAIDDSPQLAKPRRLHRGWVRRALMGVIALEAAAVIALLMFSPGLQSWAKDLMGRAVGVFDTSAAPASAETSR
;
A
#
# COMPACT_ATOMS: atom_id res chain seq x y z
N MET A 1 20.21 4.72 -22.72
CA MET A 1 21.18 4.23 -21.70
C MET A 1 21.81 2.95 -22.23
N PRO A 2 23.13 2.74 -22.06
CA PRO A 2 23.85 1.62 -22.69
C PRO A 2 23.40 0.23 -22.17
N TYR A 3 22.85 0.11 -20.97
CA TYR A 3 22.42 -1.18 -20.43
C TYR A 3 21.20 -1.77 -21.13
N LEU A 4 20.37 -0.97 -21.80
CA LEU A 4 19.18 -1.47 -22.51
C LEU A 4 19.59 -2.46 -23.61
N ALA A 5 20.52 -2.06 -24.48
CA ALA A 5 21.03 -2.92 -25.55
C ALA A 5 21.72 -4.18 -25.00
N HIS A 6 22.44 -4.05 -23.86
CA HIS A 6 23.12 -5.16 -23.19
C HIS A 6 22.15 -6.26 -22.73
N PHE A 7 20.99 -5.89 -22.22
CA PHE A 7 19.94 -6.83 -21.77
C PHE A 7 18.85 -7.10 -22.81
N GLY A 8 19.04 -6.67 -24.08
CA GLY A 8 18.06 -6.88 -25.13
C GLY A 8 16.73 -6.16 -24.89
N LEU A 9 16.78 -4.95 -24.31
CA LEU A 9 15.62 -4.15 -23.99
C LEU A 9 15.49 -2.96 -24.97
N LYS A 10 14.27 -2.67 -25.43
CA LYS A 10 13.95 -1.52 -26.29
C LYS A 10 13.61 -0.25 -25.49
N GLU A 11 13.12 -0.42 -24.25
CA GLU A 11 12.76 0.68 -23.35
C GLU A 11 13.04 0.30 -21.89
N HIS A 12 12.94 1.29 -20.97
CA HIS A 12 13.15 1.07 -19.56
C HIS A 12 12.05 0.22 -18.94
N PRO A 13 12.34 -1.02 -18.47
CA PRO A 13 11.31 -1.90 -17.90
C PRO A 13 10.75 -1.36 -16.57
N PHE A 14 11.56 -0.62 -15.81
CA PHE A 14 11.23 -0.17 -14.46
C PHE A 14 11.06 1.36 -14.38
N SER A 15 10.55 1.98 -15.46
CA SER A 15 10.20 3.41 -15.46
C SER A 15 9.22 3.73 -14.32
N LEU A 16 9.46 4.88 -13.65
CA LEU A 16 8.60 5.37 -12.57
C LEU A 16 7.34 6.07 -13.08
N THR A 17 7.35 6.51 -14.34
CA THR A 17 6.16 7.11 -14.97
C THR A 17 5.14 6.01 -15.26
N PRO A 18 3.88 6.18 -14.80
CA PRO A 18 2.83 5.22 -15.08
C PRO A 18 2.60 5.05 -16.59
N ASN A 19 2.85 3.83 -17.10
CA ASN A 19 2.61 3.44 -18.49
C ASN A 19 1.55 2.33 -18.53
N THR A 20 0.37 2.66 -19.00
CA THR A 20 -0.75 1.70 -19.08
C THR A 20 -0.50 0.54 -20.04
N ASN A 21 0.41 0.66 -21.00
CA ASN A 21 0.79 -0.42 -21.91
C ASN A 21 1.66 -1.49 -21.22
N GLN A 22 2.30 -1.13 -20.10
CA GLN A 22 3.10 -2.02 -19.27
C GLN A 22 2.37 -2.41 -17.98
N TYR A 23 1.06 -2.19 -17.92
CA TYR A 23 0.26 -2.56 -16.75
C TYR A 23 0.23 -4.09 -16.59
N TYR A 24 0.56 -4.53 -15.39
CA TYR A 24 0.38 -5.91 -14.96
C TYR A 24 -0.94 -6.01 -14.16
N PRO A 25 -1.92 -6.80 -14.64
CA PRO A 25 -3.21 -6.93 -13.95
C PRO A 25 -3.03 -7.77 -12.68
N VAL A 26 -3.03 -7.10 -11.53
CA VAL A 26 -3.11 -7.72 -10.21
C VAL A 26 -4.57 -7.98 -9.92
N ASP A 27 -4.95 -9.17 -9.43
CA ASP A 27 -6.34 -9.56 -9.19
C ASP A 27 -7.08 -8.52 -8.34
N LYS A 28 -6.44 -8.07 -7.26
CA LYS A 28 -6.99 -7.03 -6.38
C LYS A 28 -7.27 -5.71 -7.11
N HIS A 29 -6.42 -5.31 -8.04
CA HIS A 29 -6.63 -4.10 -8.83
C HIS A 29 -7.80 -4.25 -9.80
N VAL A 30 -7.96 -5.43 -10.39
CA VAL A 30 -9.08 -5.76 -11.27
C VAL A 30 -10.39 -5.71 -10.49
N GLU A 31 -10.42 -6.33 -9.30
CA GLU A 31 -11.58 -6.29 -8.39
C GLU A 31 -11.97 -4.87 -7.98
N ILE A 32 -10.98 -4.01 -7.66
CA ILE A 32 -11.23 -2.61 -7.31
C ILE A 32 -11.88 -1.87 -8.49
N ILE A 33 -11.34 -2.00 -9.71
CA ILE A 33 -11.90 -1.35 -10.92
C ILE A 33 -13.33 -1.81 -11.18
N GLN A 34 -13.58 -3.12 -11.13
CA GLN A 34 -14.92 -3.68 -11.33
C GLN A 34 -15.91 -3.20 -10.26
N SER A 35 -15.47 -3.16 -9.01
CA SER A 35 -16.30 -2.69 -7.90
C SER A 35 -16.62 -1.19 -7.99
N ILE A 36 -15.66 -0.38 -8.46
CA ILE A 36 -15.90 1.05 -8.74
C ILE A 36 -16.93 1.20 -9.85
N GLN A 37 -16.79 0.47 -10.97
CA GLN A 37 -17.76 0.51 -12.07
C GLN A 37 -19.16 0.09 -11.61
N PHE A 38 -19.25 -0.94 -10.80
CA PHE A 38 -20.50 -1.37 -10.19
C PHE A 38 -21.10 -0.28 -9.29
N GLY A 39 -20.29 0.39 -8.46
CA GLY A 39 -20.74 1.50 -7.61
C GLY A 39 -21.25 2.69 -8.43
N ILE A 40 -20.54 3.04 -9.52
CA ILE A 40 -20.96 4.10 -10.46
C ILE A 40 -22.29 3.74 -11.10
N ALA A 41 -22.44 2.54 -11.65
CA ALA A 41 -23.68 2.08 -12.29
C ALA A 41 -24.88 2.05 -11.33
N ARG A 42 -24.63 1.91 -10.02
CA ARG A 42 -25.67 1.94 -8.97
C ARG A 42 -25.92 3.33 -8.38
N ASN A 43 -25.28 4.36 -8.90
CA ASN A 43 -25.39 5.74 -8.39
C ASN A 43 -25.06 5.83 -6.88
N THR A 44 -24.00 5.16 -6.45
CA THR A 44 -23.62 5.08 -5.03
C THR A 44 -23.21 6.42 -4.45
N GLY A 45 -22.73 7.36 -5.28
CA GLY A 45 -22.28 8.69 -4.90
C GLY A 45 -20.78 8.75 -4.71
N ILE A 46 -20.27 8.54 -3.49
CA ILE A 46 -18.83 8.67 -3.20
C ILE A 46 -18.20 7.29 -3.02
N LEU A 47 -17.09 7.06 -3.76
CA LEU A 47 -16.24 5.88 -3.64
C LEU A 47 -14.83 6.33 -3.29
N LYS A 48 -14.11 5.54 -2.51
CA LYS A 48 -12.77 5.86 -2.02
C LYS A 48 -11.80 4.71 -2.27
N VAL A 49 -10.62 5.04 -2.79
CA VAL A 49 -9.49 4.11 -2.96
C VAL A 49 -8.29 4.68 -2.21
N VAL A 50 -7.84 3.99 -1.19
CA VAL A 50 -6.66 4.39 -0.42
C VAL A 50 -5.52 3.38 -0.56
N GLY A 51 -4.33 3.81 -0.22
CA GLY A 51 -3.15 2.95 -0.16
C GLY A 51 -1.87 3.76 -0.04
N ASP A 52 -0.80 3.11 0.33
CA ASP A 52 0.51 3.75 0.51
C ASP A 52 1.08 4.31 -0.79
N VAL A 53 2.08 5.19 -0.66
CA VAL A 53 2.80 5.74 -1.82
C VAL A 53 3.41 4.61 -2.64
N GLY A 54 3.14 4.61 -3.96
CA GLY A 54 3.74 3.65 -4.90
C GLY A 54 3.03 2.30 -5.02
N THR A 55 1.85 2.12 -4.40
CA THR A 55 1.03 0.88 -4.53
C THR A 55 0.23 0.79 -5.83
N GLY A 56 0.28 1.81 -6.70
CA GLY A 56 -0.36 1.77 -8.01
C GLY A 56 -1.67 2.57 -8.13
N LYS A 57 -2.06 3.38 -7.14
CA LYS A 57 -3.28 4.20 -7.17
C LYS A 57 -3.43 5.02 -8.46
N THR A 58 -2.41 5.79 -8.83
CA THR A 58 -2.43 6.60 -10.06
C THR A 58 -2.55 5.74 -11.33
N MET A 59 -2.03 4.50 -11.32
CA MET A 59 -2.24 3.55 -12.40
C MET A 59 -3.71 3.13 -12.48
N LEU A 60 -4.32 2.77 -11.35
CA LEU A 60 -5.75 2.45 -11.27
C LEU A 60 -6.62 3.62 -11.72
N CYS A 61 -6.28 4.84 -11.29
CA CYS A 61 -6.95 6.06 -11.70
C CYS A 61 -6.95 6.21 -13.23
N ARG A 62 -5.80 6.05 -13.89
CA ARG A 62 -5.67 6.13 -15.36
C ARG A 62 -6.43 5.00 -16.08
N LEU A 63 -6.44 3.80 -15.53
CA LEU A 63 -7.20 2.67 -16.09
C LEU A 63 -8.69 2.92 -15.99
N LEU A 64 -9.16 3.41 -14.85
CA LEU A 64 -10.56 3.79 -14.65
C LEU A 64 -10.97 4.89 -15.64
N LEU A 65 -10.15 5.96 -15.75
CA LEU A 65 -10.37 7.05 -16.69
C LEU A 65 -10.56 6.54 -18.13
N ARG A 66 -9.62 5.71 -18.60
CA ARG A 66 -9.73 5.11 -19.95
C ARG A 66 -11.01 4.31 -20.13
N LYS A 67 -11.39 3.55 -19.10
CA LYS A 67 -12.61 2.72 -19.16
C LYS A 67 -13.87 3.58 -19.26
N LEU A 68 -14.01 4.58 -18.39
CA LEU A 68 -15.16 5.48 -18.36
C LEU A 68 -15.32 6.24 -19.69
N VAL A 69 -14.20 6.75 -20.24
CA VAL A 69 -14.22 7.40 -21.57
C VAL A 69 -14.66 6.43 -22.67
N THR A 70 -14.21 5.18 -22.61
CA THR A 70 -14.62 4.14 -23.57
C THR A 70 -16.11 3.81 -23.44
N ASP A 71 -16.64 3.85 -22.22
CA ASP A 71 -18.05 3.60 -21.93
C ASP A 71 -18.93 4.83 -22.21
N ASN A 72 -18.33 5.92 -22.73
CA ASN A 72 -18.99 7.18 -23.11
C ASN A 72 -19.59 7.95 -21.90
N ASP A 73 -19.05 7.75 -20.71
CA ASP A 73 -19.38 8.54 -19.52
C ASP A 73 -18.73 9.94 -19.58
N ALA A 74 -19.38 10.93 -18.95
CA ALA A 74 -18.79 12.25 -18.75
C ALA A 74 -17.82 12.22 -17.58
N VAL A 75 -16.54 12.58 -17.80
CA VAL A 75 -15.51 12.47 -16.77
C VAL A 75 -14.80 13.80 -16.55
N ALA A 76 -14.75 14.22 -15.29
CA ALA A 76 -13.89 15.29 -14.80
C ALA A 76 -12.75 14.66 -14.00
N TYR A 77 -11.50 15.08 -14.26
CA TYR A 77 -10.31 14.55 -13.59
C TYR A 77 -9.49 15.67 -12.93
N LEU A 78 -9.39 15.60 -11.61
CA LEU A 78 -8.61 16.53 -10.81
C LEU A 78 -7.38 15.82 -10.23
N ASN A 79 -6.18 16.29 -10.59
CA ASN A 79 -4.93 15.74 -10.10
C ASN A 79 -4.31 16.66 -9.04
N ALA A 80 -4.09 16.12 -7.83
CA ALA A 80 -3.37 16.73 -6.71
C ALA A 80 -3.70 18.21 -6.47
N PRO A 81 -4.92 18.56 -6.30
CA PRO A 81 -5.25 19.94 -6.18
C PRO A 81 -4.93 20.46 -4.78
N GLN A 82 -3.83 21.19 -4.65
CA GLN A 82 -3.81 22.28 -3.68
C GLN A 82 -4.78 23.36 -4.20
N VAL A 83 -6.07 23.06 -4.08
CA VAL A 83 -7.13 23.92 -4.61
C VAL A 83 -7.73 24.67 -3.46
N ASP A 84 -7.83 25.98 -3.64
CA ASP A 84 -8.71 26.77 -2.80
C ASP A 84 -10.15 26.16 -2.89
N PRO A 85 -10.76 25.83 -1.74
CA PRO A 85 -12.08 25.19 -1.69
C PRO A 85 -13.17 25.92 -2.50
N ASP A 86 -13.07 27.24 -2.58
CA ASP A 86 -14.00 28.06 -3.37
C ASP A 86 -13.81 27.90 -4.88
N SER A 87 -12.61 27.53 -5.32
CA SER A 87 -12.29 27.28 -6.73
C SER A 87 -12.63 25.87 -7.19
N LEU A 88 -12.87 24.90 -6.29
CA LEU A 88 -13.09 23.49 -6.66
C LEU A 88 -14.28 23.33 -7.63
N THR A 89 -15.38 24.02 -7.38
CA THR A 89 -16.56 23.99 -8.27
C THR A 89 -16.19 24.49 -9.67
N GLY A 90 -15.40 25.55 -9.74
CA GLY A 90 -14.94 26.12 -11.03
C GLY A 90 -14.06 25.13 -11.81
N LEU A 91 -13.15 24.45 -11.13
CA LEU A 91 -12.30 23.43 -11.75
C LEU A 91 -13.12 22.24 -12.26
N VAL A 92 -14.09 21.75 -11.48
CA VAL A 92 -15.01 20.68 -11.92
C VAL A 92 -15.81 21.12 -13.14
N CYS A 93 -16.31 22.37 -13.16
CA CYS A 93 -17.01 22.92 -14.32
C CYS A 93 -16.09 22.98 -15.55
N ALA A 94 -14.87 23.47 -15.38
CA ALA A 94 -13.88 23.56 -16.48
C ALA A 94 -13.54 22.17 -17.05
N GLU A 95 -13.37 21.15 -16.20
CA GLU A 95 -13.13 19.77 -16.63
C GLU A 95 -14.30 19.18 -17.43
N PHE A 96 -15.53 19.58 -17.13
CA PHE A 96 -16.70 19.21 -17.92
C PHE A 96 -16.94 20.15 -19.14
N GLY A 97 -16.05 21.12 -19.38
CA GLY A 97 -16.14 22.05 -20.51
C GLY A 97 -17.21 23.12 -20.34
N LEU A 98 -17.57 23.46 -19.10
CA LEU A 98 -18.58 24.49 -18.79
C LEU A 98 -17.91 25.86 -18.65
N GLU A 99 -18.64 26.91 -19.09
CA GLU A 99 -18.15 28.28 -19.05
C GLU A 99 -17.95 28.80 -17.61
N PRO A 100 -16.90 29.62 -17.38
CA PRO A 100 -16.67 30.24 -16.09
C PRO A 100 -17.76 31.27 -15.75
N GLY A 101 -18.02 31.45 -14.45
CA GLY A 101 -19.01 32.39 -13.96
C GLY A 101 -18.94 32.59 -12.45
N THR A 102 -19.93 33.23 -11.89
CA THR A 102 -20.08 33.25 -10.42
C THR A 102 -20.34 31.85 -9.88
N LYS A 103 -20.04 31.62 -8.61
CA LYS A 103 -20.28 30.30 -7.95
C LYS A 103 -21.72 29.78 -8.15
N ALA A 104 -22.70 30.69 -8.07
CA ALA A 104 -24.10 30.33 -8.30
C ALA A 104 -24.37 29.91 -9.76
N GLN A 105 -23.85 30.66 -10.73
CA GLN A 105 -23.97 30.33 -12.16
C GLN A 105 -23.28 29.01 -12.49
N MET A 106 -22.08 28.76 -11.97
CA MET A 106 -21.37 27.51 -12.18
C MET A 106 -22.11 26.31 -11.60
N LEU A 107 -22.67 26.42 -10.38
CA LEU A 107 -23.48 25.35 -9.80
C LEU A 107 -24.75 25.07 -10.61
N GLN A 108 -25.41 26.14 -11.13
CA GLN A 108 -26.56 25.99 -11.98
C GLN A 108 -26.21 25.31 -13.32
N ALA A 109 -25.13 25.75 -13.97
CA ALA A 109 -24.62 25.16 -15.21
C ALA A 109 -24.24 23.69 -15.01
N LEU A 110 -23.52 23.37 -13.92
CA LEU A 110 -23.13 22.01 -13.56
C LEU A 110 -24.39 21.14 -13.35
N ASN A 111 -25.35 21.60 -12.58
CA ASN A 111 -26.59 20.84 -12.36
C ASN A 111 -27.37 20.59 -13.66
N ALA A 112 -27.50 21.60 -14.55
CA ALA A 112 -28.13 21.42 -15.85
C ALA A 112 -27.38 20.39 -16.71
N PHE A 113 -26.03 20.46 -16.77
CA PHE A 113 -25.19 19.50 -17.47
C PHE A 113 -25.40 18.07 -16.95
N LEU A 114 -25.37 17.89 -15.62
CA LEU A 114 -25.55 16.58 -14.99
C LEU A 114 -26.92 15.97 -15.28
N LEU A 115 -27.96 16.79 -15.29
CA LEU A 115 -29.31 16.36 -15.67
C LEU A 115 -29.38 15.93 -17.14
N GLU A 116 -28.71 16.65 -18.03
CA GLU A 116 -28.60 16.29 -19.46
C GLU A 116 -27.86 14.93 -19.62
N GLN A 117 -26.71 14.74 -18.96
CA GLN A 117 -26.01 13.47 -19.04
C GLN A 117 -26.87 12.31 -18.50
N HIS A 118 -27.56 12.53 -17.41
CA HIS A 118 -28.47 11.55 -16.84
C HIS A 118 -29.63 11.20 -17.80
N ALA A 119 -30.23 12.19 -18.47
CA ALA A 119 -31.27 11.97 -19.48
C ALA A 119 -30.75 11.17 -20.70
N LEU A 120 -29.48 11.32 -21.05
CA LEU A 120 -28.82 10.56 -22.10
C LEU A 120 -28.38 9.14 -21.64
N GLY A 121 -28.67 8.76 -20.38
CA GLY A 121 -28.25 7.47 -19.81
C GLY A 121 -26.75 7.35 -19.56
N ARG A 122 -26.04 8.47 -19.45
CA ARG A 122 -24.60 8.54 -19.18
C ARG A 122 -24.33 8.87 -17.72
N ASN A 123 -23.29 8.29 -17.14
CA ASN A 123 -22.84 8.70 -15.84
C ASN A 123 -21.96 9.95 -15.95
N ALA A 124 -22.02 10.81 -14.95
CA ALA A 124 -21.06 11.88 -14.75
C ALA A 124 -20.17 11.51 -13.55
N VAL A 125 -18.87 11.44 -13.78
CA VAL A 125 -17.90 10.95 -12.80
C VAL A 125 -16.82 11.98 -12.55
N LEU A 126 -16.65 12.39 -11.31
CA LEU A 126 -15.54 13.20 -10.84
C LEU A 126 -14.48 12.27 -10.23
N ILE A 127 -13.31 12.22 -10.81
CA ILE A 127 -12.15 11.52 -10.26
C ILE A 127 -11.23 12.54 -9.61
N VAL A 128 -10.89 12.32 -8.35
CA VAL A 128 -9.93 13.13 -7.58
C VAL A 128 -8.74 12.27 -7.20
N ASP A 129 -7.59 12.52 -7.81
CA ASP A 129 -6.33 11.86 -7.41
C ASP A 129 -5.64 12.69 -6.31
N GLU A 130 -4.90 12.04 -5.41
CA GLU A 130 -4.27 12.62 -4.22
C GLU A 130 -5.25 13.43 -3.35
N ALA A 131 -6.46 12.89 -3.13
CA ALA A 131 -7.58 13.58 -2.48
C ALA A 131 -7.26 14.11 -1.07
N GLN A 132 -6.27 13.57 -0.36
CA GLN A 132 -5.79 14.12 0.92
C GLN A 132 -5.24 15.54 0.77
N ALA A 133 -4.76 15.94 -0.43
CA ALA A 133 -4.26 17.29 -0.68
C ALA A 133 -5.36 18.37 -0.67
N LEU A 134 -6.63 17.97 -0.81
CA LEU A 134 -7.77 18.88 -0.69
C LEU A 134 -7.93 19.47 0.73
N GLY A 135 -7.39 18.79 1.74
CA GLY A 135 -7.62 19.15 3.13
C GLY A 135 -9.10 19.10 3.55
N ALA A 136 -9.40 19.53 4.75
CA ALA A 136 -10.76 19.47 5.29
C ALA A 136 -11.76 20.34 4.51
N ALA A 137 -11.35 21.53 4.11
CA ALA A 137 -12.23 22.47 3.41
C ALA A 137 -12.55 22.03 1.97
N GLY A 138 -11.57 21.46 1.25
CA GLY A 138 -11.80 20.91 -0.08
C GLY A 138 -12.65 19.64 -0.04
N LEU A 139 -12.48 18.78 0.96
CA LEU A 139 -13.34 17.61 1.16
C LEU A 139 -14.79 18.03 1.48
N GLU A 140 -14.99 19.13 2.21
CA GLU A 140 -16.32 19.68 2.44
C GLU A 140 -16.94 20.21 1.13
N ALA A 141 -16.15 20.83 0.25
CA ALA A 141 -16.63 21.21 -1.08
C ALA A 141 -17.02 19.99 -1.92
N VAL A 142 -16.27 18.89 -1.86
CA VAL A 142 -16.63 17.59 -2.47
C VAL A 142 -17.98 17.09 -1.93
N ARG A 143 -18.20 17.20 -0.62
CA ARG A 143 -19.47 16.84 0.02
C ARG A 143 -20.64 17.65 -0.56
N LEU A 144 -20.45 18.95 -0.76
CA LEU A 144 -21.48 19.81 -1.35
C LEU A 144 -21.81 19.39 -2.79
N LEU A 145 -20.80 19.08 -3.61
CA LEU A 145 -21.01 18.56 -4.96
C LEU A 145 -21.74 17.21 -4.96
N SER A 146 -21.51 16.35 -3.96
CA SER A 146 -22.23 15.08 -3.81
C SER A 146 -23.72 15.22 -3.49
N ASN A 147 -24.21 16.45 -3.20
CA ASN A 147 -25.64 16.74 -3.02
C ASN A 147 -26.39 16.96 -4.34
N LEU A 148 -25.69 17.00 -5.48
CA LEU A 148 -26.33 17.12 -6.78
C LEU A 148 -27.04 15.80 -7.11
N GLU A 149 -28.35 15.76 -6.88
CA GLU A 149 -29.18 14.57 -6.99
C GLU A 149 -30.57 14.89 -7.48
N THR A 150 -31.25 13.92 -8.04
CA THR A 150 -32.70 13.92 -8.25
C THR A 150 -33.36 13.24 -7.04
N GLU A 151 -34.69 13.16 -7.04
CA GLU A 151 -35.41 12.38 -6.01
C GLU A 151 -35.03 10.89 -5.95
N ARG A 152 -34.42 10.36 -7.01
CA ARG A 152 -34.14 8.91 -7.13
C ARG A 152 -32.70 8.54 -7.39
N SER A 153 -31.82 9.48 -7.78
CA SER A 153 -30.47 9.17 -8.25
C SER A 153 -29.49 10.27 -7.93
N LYS A 154 -28.27 9.89 -7.55
CA LYS A 154 -27.12 10.80 -7.52
C LYS A 154 -26.71 11.12 -8.95
N LEU A 155 -26.63 12.42 -9.27
CA LEU A 155 -26.25 12.87 -10.61
C LEU A 155 -24.75 12.83 -10.84
N LEU A 156 -23.94 13.03 -9.77
CA LEU A 156 -22.49 13.04 -9.83
C LEU A 156 -21.94 11.89 -8.98
N GLN A 157 -21.16 11.02 -9.61
CA GLN A 157 -20.40 9.98 -8.96
C GLN A 157 -18.99 10.51 -8.67
N ILE A 158 -18.46 10.31 -7.48
CA ILE A 158 -17.16 10.84 -7.08
C ILE A 158 -16.26 9.68 -6.66
N VAL A 159 -15.09 9.57 -7.31
CA VAL A 159 -14.08 8.56 -6.98
C VAL A 159 -12.84 9.27 -6.45
N MET A 160 -12.56 9.11 -5.17
CA MET A 160 -11.40 9.69 -4.51
C MET A 160 -10.28 8.66 -4.42
N PHE A 161 -9.12 8.97 -4.99
CA PHE A 161 -7.88 8.24 -4.77
C PHE A 161 -7.02 9.03 -3.79
N GLY A 162 -6.52 8.38 -2.74
CA GLY A 162 -5.73 9.05 -1.70
C GLY A 162 -4.76 8.13 -0.98
N GLN A 163 -3.90 8.72 -0.17
CA GLN A 163 -3.02 8.01 0.74
C GLN A 163 -3.75 7.73 2.07
N SER A 164 -3.09 7.03 3.01
CA SER A 164 -3.65 6.75 4.35
C SER A 164 -4.08 8.00 5.12
N GLU A 165 -3.42 9.13 4.85
CA GLU A 165 -3.77 10.45 5.41
C GLU A 165 -5.19 10.90 5.05
N LEU A 166 -5.74 10.42 3.92
CA LEU A 166 -7.15 10.67 3.58
C LEU A 166 -8.10 10.02 4.60
N ASP A 167 -7.77 8.82 5.09
CA ASP A 167 -8.55 8.14 6.13
C ASP A 167 -8.49 8.91 7.46
N GLU A 168 -7.30 9.41 7.82
CA GLU A 168 -7.11 10.22 9.02
C GLU A 168 -7.90 11.54 8.95
N LEU A 169 -7.90 12.20 7.79
CA LEU A 169 -8.70 13.41 7.57
C LEU A 169 -10.20 13.10 7.70
N LEU A 170 -10.69 12.07 7.02
CA LEU A 170 -12.11 11.68 7.03
C LEU A 170 -12.60 11.20 8.41
N ALA A 171 -11.70 10.78 9.29
CA ALA A 171 -12.02 10.41 10.67
C ALA A 171 -12.28 11.64 11.58
N GLN A 172 -11.91 12.85 11.15
CA GLN A 172 -12.12 14.06 11.93
C GLN A 172 -13.62 14.36 12.14
N PRO A 173 -14.02 14.89 13.31
CA PRO A 173 -15.43 15.13 13.62
C PRO A 173 -16.16 16.05 12.64
N ASN A 174 -15.45 17.06 12.12
CA ASN A 174 -16.00 18.02 11.13
C ASN A 174 -16.22 17.39 9.74
N LEU A 175 -15.60 16.25 9.41
CA LEU A 175 -15.75 15.53 8.14
C LEU A 175 -16.64 14.27 8.25
N ARG A 176 -17.27 14.05 9.40
CA ARG A 176 -18.14 12.90 9.64
C ARG A 176 -19.24 12.75 8.56
N GLN A 177 -19.78 13.86 8.09
CA GLN A 177 -20.87 13.85 7.11
C GLN A 177 -20.43 13.33 5.73
N ILE A 178 -19.22 13.68 5.26
CA ILE A 178 -18.73 13.13 4.01
C ILE A 178 -18.34 11.65 4.20
N ASN A 179 -17.74 11.29 5.32
CA ASN A 179 -17.36 9.90 5.60
C ASN A 179 -18.59 8.96 5.59
N GLN A 180 -19.74 9.41 6.10
CA GLN A 180 -21.00 8.66 6.06
C GLN A 180 -21.59 8.49 4.65
N ARG A 181 -21.15 9.29 3.67
CA ARG A 181 -21.59 9.23 2.26
C ARG A 181 -20.73 8.35 1.38
N ILE A 182 -19.63 7.84 1.91
CA ILE A 182 -18.76 6.91 1.19
C ILE A 182 -19.43 5.55 1.15
N GLY A 183 -19.91 5.16 -0.02
CA GLY A 183 -20.58 3.88 -0.21
C GLY A 183 -19.62 2.69 -0.30
N PHE A 184 -18.45 2.89 -0.93
CA PHE A 184 -17.41 1.86 -1.03
C PHE A 184 -16.03 2.44 -0.69
N SER A 185 -15.26 1.65 0.02
CA SER A 185 -13.87 1.97 0.39
C SER A 185 -12.98 0.80 0.07
N PHE A 186 -11.93 1.06 -0.72
CA PHE A 186 -10.97 0.06 -1.17
C PHE A 186 -9.57 0.43 -0.69
N ASN A 187 -8.72 -0.59 -0.50
CA ASN A 187 -7.30 -0.39 -0.19
C ASN A 187 -6.45 -1.16 -1.19
N THR A 188 -5.53 -0.48 -1.88
CA THR A 188 -4.66 -1.13 -2.89
C THR A 188 -3.66 -2.10 -2.23
N GLY A 189 -3.05 -1.72 -1.12
CA GLY A 189 -2.07 -2.55 -0.41
C GLY A 189 -0.79 -2.85 -1.20
N PRO A 190 0.17 -3.52 -0.58
CA PRO A 190 1.34 -4.08 -1.26
C PRO A 190 0.98 -5.35 -2.05
N LEU A 191 1.84 -5.72 -3.00
CA LEU A 191 1.76 -6.99 -3.72
C LEU A 191 2.09 -8.18 -2.80
N THR A 192 1.72 -9.38 -3.21
CA THR A 192 2.29 -10.62 -2.68
C THR A 192 3.66 -10.91 -3.30
N MET A 193 4.44 -11.85 -2.76
CA MET A 193 5.72 -12.27 -3.35
C MET A 193 5.52 -12.77 -4.80
N ALA A 194 4.51 -13.58 -5.03
CA ALA A 194 4.21 -14.12 -6.37
C ALA A 194 3.83 -13.00 -7.35
N GLU A 195 2.93 -12.10 -6.96
CA GLU A 195 2.55 -10.94 -7.79
C GLU A 195 3.74 -10.03 -8.08
N ALA A 196 4.62 -9.78 -7.10
CA ALA A 196 5.80 -8.93 -7.27
C ALA A 196 6.81 -9.52 -8.27
N THR A 197 7.08 -10.82 -8.21
CA THR A 197 7.97 -11.50 -9.16
C THR A 197 7.35 -11.57 -10.56
N HIS A 198 6.06 -11.86 -10.68
CA HIS A 198 5.34 -11.82 -11.94
C HIS A 198 5.27 -10.41 -12.53
N TYR A 199 5.06 -9.39 -11.68
CA TYR A 199 5.11 -7.99 -12.08
C TYR A 199 6.46 -7.63 -12.70
N MET A 200 7.58 -7.98 -12.06
CA MET A 200 8.91 -7.73 -12.61
C MET A 200 9.11 -8.44 -13.96
N SER A 201 8.74 -9.71 -14.03
CA SER A 201 8.82 -10.51 -15.28
C SER A 201 7.98 -9.89 -16.39
N HIS A 202 6.76 -9.46 -16.10
CA HIS A 202 5.87 -8.81 -17.06
C HIS A 202 6.47 -7.49 -17.59
N ARG A 203 7.00 -6.63 -16.69
CA ARG A 203 7.65 -5.38 -17.05
C ARG A 203 8.83 -5.60 -18.01
N ILE A 204 9.67 -6.59 -17.71
CA ILE A 204 10.80 -6.98 -18.56
C ILE A 204 10.28 -7.47 -19.92
N LYS A 205 9.27 -8.35 -19.93
CA LYS A 205 8.69 -8.89 -21.16
C LYS A 205 8.13 -7.79 -22.07
N CYS A 206 7.40 -6.83 -21.53
CA CYS A 206 6.87 -5.69 -22.31
C CYS A 206 7.97 -4.81 -22.90
N SER A 207 9.13 -4.74 -22.24
CA SER A 207 10.24 -3.87 -22.64
C SER A 207 11.29 -4.58 -23.52
N ARG A 208 11.10 -5.85 -23.87
CA ARG A 208 12.05 -6.62 -24.69
C ARG A 208 12.02 -6.23 -26.16
N VAL A 209 13.17 -6.42 -26.80
CA VAL A 209 13.28 -6.47 -28.27
C VAL A 209 12.72 -7.81 -28.74
N ASP A 210 11.99 -7.79 -29.84
CA ASP A 210 11.39 -9.00 -30.43
C ASP A 210 12.47 -10.05 -30.77
N GLY A 211 12.19 -11.31 -30.44
CA GLY A 211 13.11 -12.44 -30.70
C GLY A 211 14.18 -12.65 -29.63
N VAL A 212 14.25 -11.80 -28.62
CA VAL A 212 15.16 -11.97 -27.47
C VAL A 212 14.42 -12.65 -26.31
N ASP A 213 14.85 -13.87 -25.93
CA ASP A 213 14.20 -14.63 -24.86
C ASP A 213 15.22 -15.29 -23.92
N PHE A 214 15.88 -14.47 -23.10
CA PHE A 214 16.71 -14.97 -21.99
C PHE A 214 16.31 -14.29 -20.66
N PRO A 215 16.45 -14.97 -19.51
CA PRO A 215 16.07 -14.41 -18.22
C PRO A 215 17.01 -13.27 -17.82
N VAL A 216 16.52 -12.02 -17.83
CA VAL A 216 17.28 -10.83 -17.42
C VAL A 216 17.57 -10.84 -15.93
N PHE A 217 16.67 -11.36 -15.11
CA PHE A 217 16.84 -11.55 -13.66
C PHE A 217 16.79 -13.03 -13.32
N SER A 218 17.60 -13.45 -12.34
CA SER A 218 17.39 -14.73 -11.67
C SER A 218 16.21 -14.64 -10.70
N ASP A 219 15.52 -15.77 -10.42
CA ASP A 219 14.40 -15.82 -9.47
C ASP A 219 14.80 -15.31 -8.08
N ARG A 220 16.02 -15.65 -7.61
CA ARG A 220 16.54 -15.17 -6.33
C ARG A 220 16.73 -13.66 -6.31
N ALA A 221 17.21 -13.07 -7.39
CA ALA A 221 17.34 -11.62 -7.51
C ALA A 221 15.97 -10.93 -7.47
N MET A 222 14.97 -11.45 -8.18
CA MET A 222 13.61 -10.92 -8.15
C MET A 222 13.00 -11.00 -6.74
N GLN A 223 13.16 -12.13 -6.05
CA GLN A 223 12.68 -12.32 -4.69
C GLN A 223 13.38 -11.38 -3.69
N ALA A 224 14.70 -11.19 -3.83
CA ALA A 224 15.46 -10.27 -2.99
C ALA A 224 14.99 -8.83 -3.15
N VAL A 225 14.83 -8.37 -4.40
CA VAL A 225 14.29 -7.02 -4.72
C VAL A 225 12.89 -6.86 -4.16
N ALA A 226 11.98 -7.82 -4.42
CA ALA A 226 10.60 -7.75 -3.96
C ALA A 226 10.48 -7.68 -2.44
N ALA A 227 11.25 -8.50 -1.73
CA ALA A 227 11.26 -8.53 -0.27
C ALA A 227 11.81 -7.23 0.33
N ALA A 228 12.94 -6.72 -0.21
CA ALA A 228 13.54 -5.46 0.24
C ALA A 228 12.63 -4.26 -0.05
N ALA A 229 11.93 -4.27 -1.20
CA ALA A 229 10.95 -3.24 -1.56
C ALA A 229 9.68 -3.26 -0.68
N GLY A 230 9.50 -4.26 0.20
CA GLY A 230 8.26 -4.45 0.94
C GLY A 230 7.06 -4.67 0.03
N PHE A 231 7.31 -5.23 -1.16
CA PHE A 231 6.31 -5.54 -2.18
C PHE A 231 5.59 -4.31 -2.77
N ILE A 232 6.19 -3.12 -2.64
CA ILE A 232 5.64 -1.87 -3.18
C ILE A 232 6.16 -1.67 -4.61
N PRO A 233 5.30 -1.60 -5.65
CA PRO A 233 5.71 -1.53 -7.05
C PRO A 233 6.71 -0.42 -7.37
N ARG A 234 6.52 0.77 -6.82
CA ARG A 234 7.44 1.91 -7.03
C ARG A 234 8.84 1.61 -6.50
N VAL A 235 8.94 1.00 -5.31
CA VAL A 235 10.24 0.66 -4.71
C VAL A 235 10.88 -0.50 -5.45
N ILE A 236 10.08 -1.50 -5.89
CA ILE A 236 10.54 -2.58 -6.76
C ILE A 236 11.18 -2.00 -8.03
N ASN A 237 10.53 -1.04 -8.68
CA ASN A 237 11.07 -0.42 -9.89
C ASN A 237 12.42 0.25 -9.64
N ILE A 238 12.55 1.01 -8.56
CA ILE A 238 13.81 1.69 -8.24
C ILE A 238 14.93 0.69 -7.99
N LEU A 239 14.68 -0.32 -7.16
CA LEU A 239 15.70 -1.31 -6.80
C LEU A 239 16.06 -2.22 -7.99
N ALA A 240 15.08 -2.59 -8.81
CA ALA A 240 15.31 -3.40 -10.01
C ALA A 240 16.11 -2.65 -11.08
N ASP A 241 15.82 -1.36 -11.31
CA ASP A 241 16.59 -0.53 -12.26
C ASP A 241 18.05 -0.35 -11.78
N LYS A 242 18.26 -0.12 -10.48
CA LYS A 242 19.61 -0.10 -9.90
C LYS A 242 20.33 -1.44 -10.02
N ALA A 243 19.65 -2.56 -9.80
CA ALA A 243 20.25 -3.89 -9.96
C ALA A 243 20.67 -4.19 -11.40
N LEU A 244 19.91 -3.69 -12.41
CA LEU A 244 20.31 -3.71 -13.81
C LEU A 244 21.61 -2.92 -14.06
N LEU A 245 21.73 -1.73 -13.46
CA LEU A 245 22.93 -0.90 -13.57
C LEU A 245 24.14 -1.56 -12.94
N VAL A 246 24.01 -2.16 -11.77
CA VAL A 246 25.10 -2.89 -11.10
C VAL A 246 25.56 -4.08 -11.96
N ALA A 247 24.63 -4.90 -12.45
CA ALA A 247 24.95 -6.05 -13.28
C ALA A 247 25.60 -5.64 -14.61
N TYR A 248 25.13 -4.55 -15.22
CA TYR A 248 25.74 -3.97 -16.41
C TYR A 248 27.18 -3.51 -16.13
N GLY A 249 27.44 -2.83 -15.02
CA GLY A 249 28.78 -2.39 -14.62
C GLY A 249 29.77 -3.54 -14.42
N GLU A 250 29.29 -4.72 -14.04
CA GLU A 250 30.09 -5.94 -13.93
C GLU A 250 30.16 -6.75 -15.26
N GLY A 251 29.51 -6.30 -16.34
CA GLY A 251 29.44 -7.03 -17.61
C GLY A 251 28.63 -8.33 -17.55
N ALA A 252 27.79 -8.48 -16.51
CA ALA A 252 26.98 -9.68 -16.34
C ALA A 252 25.78 -9.70 -17.32
N ILE A 253 25.51 -10.86 -17.93
CA ILE A 253 24.41 -11.05 -18.88
C ILE A 253 23.06 -11.24 -18.16
N GLN A 254 23.06 -11.49 -16.85
CA GLN A 254 21.90 -11.70 -16.01
C GLN A 254 22.10 -11.04 -14.65
N VAL A 255 21.05 -10.42 -14.12
CA VAL A 255 21.02 -9.90 -12.75
C VAL A 255 20.90 -11.06 -11.77
N ALA A 256 21.98 -11.37 -11.08
CA ALA A 256 22.05 -12.36 -10.01
C ALA A 256 21.69 -11.74 -8.65
N GLU A 257 21.49 -12.56 -7.63
CA GLU A 257 21.16 -12.13 -6.26
C GLU A 257 22.17 -11.10 -5.72
N LYS A 258 23.48 -11.29 -5.94
CA LYS A 258 24.53 -10.36 -5.51
C LYS A 258 24.35 -8.92 -6.05
N HIS A 259 23.88 -8.78 -7.30
CA HIS A 259 23.63 -7.47 -7.91
C HIS A 259 22.39 -6.78 -7.28
N ALA A 260 21.36 -7.59 -6.96
CA ALA A 260 20.19 -7.11 -6.23
C ALA A 260 20.57 -6.65 -4.81
N GLU A 261 21.41 -7.42 -4.10
CA GLU A 261 21.92 -7.07 -2.78
C GLU A 261 22.73 -5.78 -2.80
N ALA A 262 23.65 -5.61 -3.75
CA ALA A 262 24.40 -4.38 -3.92
C ALA A 262 23.49 -3.15 -4.18
N ALA A 263 22.45 -3.31 -4.99
CA ALA A 263 21.45 -2.25 -5.25
C ALA A 263 20.63 -1.90 -4.00
N ILE A 264 20.31 -2.90 -3.17
CA ILE A 264 19.60 -2.74 -1.90
C ILE A 264 20.48 -2.01 -0.88
N ASP A 265 21.73 -2.42 -0.74
CA ASP A 265 22.68 -1.83 0.20
C ASP A 265 23.01 -0.36 -0.15
N ASP A 266 22.99 0.00 -1.45
CA ASP A 266 23.11 1.39 -1.93
C ASP A 266 21.83 2.22 -1.72
N SER A 267 20.75 1.62 -1.23
CA SER A 267 19.45 2.30 -1.08
C SER A 267 18.79 2.07 0.28
N PRO A 268 19.48 2.30 1.41
CA PRO A 268 19.00 1.94 2.75
C PRO A 268 17.70 2.67 3.14
N GLN A 269 17.45 3.87 2.58
CA GLN A 269 16.24 4.65 2.84
C GLN A 269 14.99 4.08 2.16
N LEU A 270 15.15 3.24 1.13
CA LEU A 270 14.04 2.64 0.36
C LEU A 270 13.77 1.20 0.80
N ALA A 271 14.81 0.49 1.18
CA ALA A 271 14.71 -0.89 1.60
C ALA A 271 14.06 -0.99 2.99
N LYS A 272 13.01 -1.80 3.13
CA LYS A 272 12.55 -2.18 4.46
C LYS A 272 13.70 -2.91 5.17
N PRO A 273 13.98 -2.59 6.44
CA PRO A 273 15.05 -3.25 7.17
C PRO A 273 14.84 -4.76 7.06
N ARG A 274 15.86 -5.46 6.53
CA ARG A 274 15.87 -6.93 6.52
C ARG A 274 15.53 -7.36 7.95
N ARG A 275 14.39 -7.97 8.16
CA ARG A 275 14.14 -8.73 9.37
C ARG A 275 15.18 -9.86 9.31
N LEU A 276 16.37 -9.57 9.80
CA LEU A 276 17.36 -10.62 10.12
C LEU A 276 16.54 -11.74 10.74
N HIS A 277 16.65 -12.92 10.18
CA HIS A 277 15.94 -14.11 10.68
C HIS A 277 16.30 -14.26 12.17
N ARG A 278 15.53 -13.56 13.01
CA ARG A 278 15.64 -13.60 14.47
C ARG A 278 15.55 -15.03 15.00
N GLY A 279 15.17 -15.97 14.13
CA GLY A 279 15.08 -17.37 14.44
C GLY A 279 16.44 -18.05 14.68
N TRP A 280 17.47 -17.75 13.89
CA TRP A 280 18.77 -18.39 14.09
C TRP A 280 19.55 -17.73 15.23
N VAL A 281 19.47 -16.39 15.37
CA VAL A 281 20.04 -15.67 16.51
C VAL A 281 19.38 -16.12 17.81
N ARG A 282 18.05 -16.29 17.82
CA ARG A 282 17.33 -16.83 18.97
C ARG A 282 17.68 -18.29 19.25
N ARG A 283 17.89 -19.12 18.21
CA ARG A 283 18.36 -20.51 18.37
C ARG A 283 19.81 -20.56 18.84
N ALA A 284 20.70 -19.70 18.32
CA ALA A 284 22.07 -19.60 18.78
C ALA A 284 22.13 -19.10 20.24
N LEU A 285 21.35 -18.10 20.61
CA LEU A 285 21.25 -17.61 21.99
C LEU A 285 20.70 -18.68 22.94
N MET A 286 19.66 -19.43 22.53
CA MET A 286 19.12 -20.56 23.28
C MET A 286 20.15 -21.69 23.41
N GLY A 287 20.96 -21.93 22.37
CA GLY A 287 22.07 -22.89 22.40
C GLY A 287 23.18 -22.50 23.39
N VAL A 288 23.53 -21.23 23.45
CA VAL A 288 24.52 -20.71 24.43
C VAL A 288 23.97 -20.82 25.85
N ILE A 289 22.73 -20.43 26.10
CA ILE A 289 22.06 -20.56 27.41
C ILE A 289 21.98 -22.03 27.85
N ALA A 290 21.66 -22.94 26.92
CA ALA A 290 21.63 -24.38 27.21
C ALA A 290 23.01 -24.94 27.53
N LEU A 291 24.06 -24.45 26.86
CA LEU A 291 25.45 -24.85 27.11
C LEU A 291 25.94 -24.35 28.48
N GLU A 292 25.64 -23.10 28.84
CA GLU A 292 25.96 -22.55 30.17
C GLU A 292 25.20 -23.29 31.28
N ALA A 293 23.91 -23.59 31.08
CA ALA A 293 23.11 -24.35 32.03
C ALA A 293 23.69 -25.78 32.20
N ALA A 294 24.12 -26.46 31.13
CA ALA A 294 24.77 -27.77 31.19
C ALA A 294 26.10 -27.71 31.89
N ALA A 295 26.91 -26.65 31.68
CA ALA A 295 28.17 -26.43 32.37
C ALA A 295 27.97 -26.24 33.86
N VAL A 296 26.98 -25.45 34.28
CA VAL A 296 26.63 -25.25 35.72
C VAL A 296 26.14 -26.55 36.34
N ILE A 297 25.31 -27.33 35.65
CA ILE A 297 24.84 -28.64 36.15
C ILE A 297 26.03 -29.61 36.30
N ALA A 298 26.93 -29.63 35.32
CA ALA A 298 28.13 -30.46 35.42
C ALA A 298 29.05 -30.06 36.59
N LEU A 299 29.24 -28.75 36.80
CA LEU A 299 30.02 -28.21 37.92
C LEU A 299 29.39 -28.59 39.28
N LEU A 300 28.04 -28.56 39.39
CA LEU A 300 27.30 -28.99 40.57
C LEU A 300 27.39 -30.49 40.80
N MET A 301 27.43 -31.31 39.73
CA MET A 301 27.53 -32.77 39.84
C MET A 301 28.96 -33.25 40.24
N PHE A 302 30.02 -32.57 39.76
CA PHE A 302 31.38 -33.00 39.94
C PHE A 302 32.13 -32.26 41.07
N SER A 303 31.55 -31.25 41.74
CA SER A 303 32.19 -30.49 42.80
C SER A 303 31.55 -30.79 44.16
N PRO A 304 32.20 -31.56 45.04
CA PRO A 304 31.64 -31.96 46.34
C PRO A 304 31.30 -30.78 47.26
N GLY A 305 32.06 -29.67 47.17
CA GLY A 305 31.80 -28.47 47.94
C GLY A 305 30.55 -27.67 47.52
N LEU A 306 30.25 -27.70 46.22
CA LEU A 306 29.05 -27.04 45.68
C LEU A 306 27.77 -27.85 45.92
N GLN A 307 27.87 -29.16 46.00
CA GLN A 307 26.75 -30.05 46.36
C GLN A 307 26.24 -29.82 47.77
N SER A 308 27.16 -29.61 48.73
CA SER A 308 26.79 -29.30 50.12
C SER A 308 26.11 -27.94 50.24
N TRP A 309 26.62 -26.94 49.51
CA TRP A 309 26.05 -25.59 49.49
C TRP A 309 24.63 -25.55 48.83
N ALA A 310 24.46 -26.30 47.71
CA ALA A 310 23.15 -26.39 47.03
C ALA A 310 22.11 -27.12 47.89
N LYS A 311 22.49 -28.15 48.66
CA LYS A 311 21.63 -28.83 49.63
C LYS A 311 21.22 -27.92 50.79
N ASP A 312 22.13 -27.08 51.28
CA ASP A 312 21.85 -26.11 52.36
C ASP A 312 20.94 -25.01 51.88
N LEU A 313 21.09 -24.52 50.64
CA LEU A 313 20.20 -23.52 50.03
C LEU A 313 18.78 -24.06 49.78
N MET A 314 18.64 -25.32 49.29
CA MET A 314 17.33 -25.96 49.12
C MET A 314 16.66 -26.25 50.47
N GLY A 315 17.41 -26.64 51.49
CA GLY A 315 16.92 -26.82 52.86
C GLY A 315 16.32 -25.54 53.46
N ARG A 316 16.99 -24.41 53.23
CA ARG A 316 16.48 -23.08 53.65
C ARG A 316 15.26 -22.61 52.86
N ALA A 317 15.20 -22.92 51.55
CA ALA A 317 14.03 -22.58 50.72
C ALA A 317 12.79 -23.39 51.11
N VAL A 318 12.93 -24.68 51.43
CA VAL A 318 11.81 -25.52 51.89
C VAL A 318 11.33 -25.11 53.30
N GLY A 319 12.25 -24.70 54.21
CA GLY A 319 11.89 -24.22 55.54
C GLY A 319 11.07 -22.93 55.57
N VAL A 320 11.12 -22.12 54.52
CA VAL A 320 10.33 -20.89 54.41
C VAL A 320 8.89 -21.17 54.00
N PHE A 321 8.61 -22.29 53.32
CA PHE A 321 7.25 -22.66 52.93
C PHE A 321 6.45 -23.40 54.03
N ASP A 322 7.13 -23.95 55.07
CA ASP A 322 6.46 -24.72 56.12
C ASP A 322 6.00 -23.90 57.32
N THR A 323 6.33 -22.61 57.37
CA THR A 323 5.92 -21.72 58.48
C THR A 323 4.62 -20.94 58.23
N SER A 324 3.91 -21.19 57.13
CA SER A 324 2.64 -20.51 56.82
C SER A 324 1.36 -21.34 57.13
N ALA A 325 1.48 -22.49 57.78
CA ALA A 325 0.34 -23.31 58.16
C ALA A 325 0.26 -23.48 59.70
N ALA A 326 -0.22 -22.44 60.39
CA ALA A 326 -0.71 -22.58 61.77
C ALA A 326 -2.24 -22.41 61.80
N PRO A 327 -2.99 -23.31 62.44
CA PRO A 327 -4.44 -23.28 62.43
C PRO A 327 -5.00 -22.24 63.39
N ALA A 328 -5.96 -21.47 62.94
CA ALA A 328 -6.82 -20.64 63.78
C ALA A 328 -7.79 -21.57 64.53
N SER A 329 -7.52 -21.74 65.80
CA SER A 329 -8.47 -22.35 66.76
C SER A 329 -9.55 -21.34 67.15
N ALA A 330 -10.75 -21.85 67.14
CA ALA A 330 -11.98 -21.23 67.56
C ALA A 330 -11.95 -20.75 69.00
N GLU A 331 -12.59 -19.61 69.28
CA GLU A 331 -13.29 -19.41 70.57
C GLU A 331 -14.59 -18.65 70.35
N THR A 332 -15.66 -19.37 70.69
CA THR A 332 -17.03 -18.91 70.92
C THR A 332 -17.12 -17.99 72.15
N SER A 333 -17.99 -17.05 72.12
CA SER A 333 -19.09 -16.74 73.03
C SER A 333 -19.27 -15.23 73.30
N ARG A 334 -20.36 -14.80 73.02
CA ARG A 334 -21.51 -14.06 73.56
C ARG A 334 -22.07 -13.05 72.61
#